data_080b39d143e084f3ee52a6a66b1325cf
#
_entry.id   080b39d143e084f3ee52a6a66b1325cf
#
_cell.length_a   1.000
_cell.length_b   1.000
_cell.length_c   1.000
_cell.angle_alpha   90.00
_cell.angle_beta   90.00
_cell.angle_gamma   90.00
#
_symmetry.space_group_name_H-M   'P 1'
#
loop_
_entity.id
_entity.type
_entity.pdbx_description
1 polymer ?
#
loop_
_entity_poly.entity_id
_entity_poly.type
_entity_poly.pdbx_seq_one_letter_code
_entity_poly.pdbx_strand_id
1 'polypeptide(L)'
;MKTKFLFLILFFTSISNAQIIDFPDANFKARLLQASAYNMVASVLEPTDAGYVSTYTKIDTNNDGEIQVSEALLIKYLRVSDSNISSVVGVNNFINLKYFNCATNQISNLDVSGLTKLRLLYCQTNQLNAMNLKNNNLNSWLQLEFFSNNFIKFICTDEEDITTVKSKSLFYAYNYCNVNSYCNFNPGGIYYTVQGNQKIDVNNNGCDATDAAYTNLKFNITNGTISGSLISNASGNYAVPVSAGTHTISPQFENPNYFTATPTNATVTFPTTISPFTQDFCIVPNGVHHDLEIVIIPINVARPGFDATYKIKFKNKGNQTENATINFNFNDAVLDYISSTVMPTTQTTGTLSWSVGTITPFQAGEILVNLNVNSPMELPAVNGGDVLSYNATVNGLTTDETPDDNTFALRQVVVNSFDPNDKTCLEGPTISPNSVGKYVHYKIRFENTGTFAATNIVIKDMIDTTKFEVSTLEMIDASHSCVTRITNPNKVEFIFENINLPFDDANNDGYVSFKIKTKPNLVVGNSFSNLANIYFDYNFPIVTNNYTTTIQNTLGLQENELINDVVAYPNPVKDFLNFKTEHPILKVEIYDNSGRILSSNSVSENKVDLSNLKTASYILKLYTEKGIVNIKVIKD
;
A
#
# COMPACT_ATOMS: atom_id res chain seq x y z
N MET A 1 -30.56 35.26 71.80
CA MET A 1 -30.89 34.08 71.01
C MET A 1 -29.60 33.53 70.39
N LYS A 2 -29.12 32.38 70.86
CA LYS A 2 -27.92 31.70 70.30
C LYS A 2 -28.38 30.61 69.35
N THR A 3 -28.18 30.80 68.04
CA THR A 3 -28.48 29.84 67.03
C THR A 3 -27.32 28.84 66.95
N LYS A 4 -27.58 27.57 67.29
CA LYS A 4 -26.62 26.48 67.11
C LYS A 4 -26.73 25.97 65.63
N PHE A 5 -25.64 26.10 64.86
CA PHE A 5 -25.47 25.48 63.57
C PHE A 5 -25.06 24.01 63.76
N LEU A 6 -25.92 23.09 63.36
CA LEU A 6 -25.64 21.66 63.35
C LEU A 6 -24.98 21.32 62.05
N PHE A 7 -23.68 20.98 62.02
CA PHE A 7 -22.96 20.48 60.82
C PHE A 7 -23.27 18.99 60.67
N LEU A 8 -24.10 18.66 59.65
CA LEU A 8 -24.34 17.28 59.26
C LEU A 8 -23.23 16.84 58.32
N ILE A 9 -22.26 16.06 58.80
CA ILE A 9 -21.21 15.43 57.98
C ILE A 9 -21.84 14.20 57.29
N LEU A 10 -22.19 14.33 56.00
CA LEU A 10 -22.55 13.17 55.14
C LEU A 10 -21.26 12.42 54.82
N PHE A 11 -21.08 11.24 55.40
CA PHE A 11 -20.11 10.26 54.95
C PHE A 11 -20.65 9.64 53.62
N PHE A 12 -20.13 10.09 52.46
CA PHE A 12 -20.24 9.35 51.23
C PHE A 12 -19.32 8.13 51.34
N THR A 13 -19.84 6.98 51.71
CA THR A 13 -19.19 5.69 51.45
C THR A 13 -19.31 5.43 49.97
N SER A 14 -18.26 5.73 49.20
CA SER A 14 -18.09 5.22 47.85
C SER A 14 -17.95 3.71 47.98
N ILE A 15 -19.03 2.97 47.71
CA ILE A 15 -18.98 1.53 47.47
C ILE A 15 -18.30 1.38 46.09
N SER A 16 -16.98 1.24 46.08
CA SER A 16 -16.29 0.75 44.87
C SER A 16 -16.67 -0.72 44.76
N ASN A 17 -17.65 -1.04 43.90
CA ASN A 17 -17.86 -2.40 43.50
C ASN A 17 -16.57 -2.86 42.77
N ALA A 18 -15.83 -3.76 43.37
CA ALA A 18 -14.69 -4.39 42.76
C ALA A 18 -15.20 -5.13 41.49
N GLN A 19 -14.65 -4.82 40.32
CA GLN A 19 -15.09 -5.42 39.07
C GLN A 19 -14.80 -6.92 39.07
N ILE A 20 -15.86 -7.73 39.05
CA ILE A 20 -15.77 -9.20 39.00
C ILE A 20 -15.38 -9.62 37.59
N ILE A 21 -14.46 -10.57 37.49
CA ILE A 21 -14.02 -11.14 36.21
C ILE A 21 -14.97 -12.26 35.80
N ASP A 22 -15.45 -12.24 34.55
CA ASP A 22 -16.22 -13.31 33.97
C ASP A 22 -15.31 -14.46 33.52
N PHE A 23 -15.61 -15.68 33.99
CA PHE A 23 -14.95 -16.93 33.61
C PHE A 23 -16.00 -17.90 33.06
N PRO A 24 -16.24 -17.94 31.73
CA PRO A 24 -17.26 -18.80 31.15
C PRO A 24 -17.00 -20.29 31.38
N ASP A 25 -15.75 -20.71 31.53
CA ASP A 25 -15.39 -22.11 31.83
C ASP A 25 -15.44 -22.35 33.35
N ALA A 26 -16.40 -23.19 33.77
CA ALA A 26 -16.60 -23.50 35.16
C ALA A 26 -15.42 -24.22 35.80
N ASN A 27 -14.68 -25.07 35.05
CA ASN A 27 -13.50 -25.79 35.53
C ASN A 27 -12.35 -24.81 35.75
N PHE A 28 -12.20 -23.82 34.85
CA PHE A 28 -11.20 -22.76 35.01
C PHE A 28 -11.50 -21.94 36.27
N LYS A 29 -12.72 -21.43 36.44
CA LYS A 29 -13.14 -20.70 37.66
C LYS A 29 -12.94 -21.54 38.91
N ALA A 30 -13.38 -22.81 38.92
CA ALA A 30 -13.21 -23.71 40.06
C ALA A 30 -11.74 -23.93 40.42
N ARG A 31 -10.86 -24.06 39.40
CA ARG A 31 -9.41 -24.20 39.61
C ARG A 31 -8.78 -22.98 40.22
N LEU A 32 -9.19 -21.78 39.79
CA LEU A 32 -8.72 -20.50 40.37
C LEU A 32 -9.16 -20.37 41.85
N LEU A 33 -10.42 -20.69 42.17
CA LEU A 33 -10.96 -20.64 43.52
C LEU A 33 -10.33 -21.67 44.47
N GLN A 34 -9.76 -22.79 43.94
CA GLN A 34 -9.00 -23.77 44.72
C GLN A 34 -7.61 -23.29 45.15
N ALA A 35 -7.13 -22.13 44.59
CA ALA A 35 -5.81 -21.63 44.93
C ALA A 35 -5.66 -21.41 46.43
N SER A 36 -4.54 -21.88 47.00
CA SER A 36 -4.26 -21.79 48.42
C SER A 36 -2.74 -21.82 48.70
N ALA A 37 -2.35 -21.54 49.93
CA ALA A 37 -0.94 -21.64 50.33
C ALA A 37 -0.38 -23.08 50.28
N TYR A 38 -1.26 -24.08 50.15
CA TYR A 38 -0.89 -25.53 50.21
C TYR A 38 -0.89 -26.24 48.85
N ASN A 39 -1.21 -25.50 47.77
CA ASN A 39 -1.20 -26.07 46.41
C ASN A 39 -0.49 -25.17 45.41
N MET A 40 -0.07 -25.70 44.27
CA MET A 40 0.74 -25.02 43.28
C MET A 40 -0.08 -24.25 42.26
N VAL A 41 -1.22 -23.60 42.62
CA VAL A 41 -2.10 -22.96 41.68
C VAL A 41 -1.66 -21.52 41.40
N ALA A 42 -1.44 -20.71 42.43
CA ALA A 42 -1.12 -19.29 42.25
C ALA A 42 -0.06 -18.79 43.24
N SER A 43 0.69 -17.77 42.83
CA SER A 43 1.62 -17.04 43.70
C SER A 43 1.71 -15.57 43.32
N VAL A 44 1.93 -14.73 44.35
CA VAL A 44 2.24 -13.30 44.18
C VAL A 44 3.74 -13.05 44.00
N LEU A 45 4.57 -14.09 44.21
CA LEU A 45 6.01 -13.98 44.09
C LEU A 45 6.45 -14.00 42.63
N GLU A 46 7.58 -13.40 42.35
CA GLU A 46 8.25 -13.50 41.08
C GLU A 46 8.71 -14.94 40.83
N PRO A 47 8.33 -15.59 39.71
CA PRO A 47 8.91 -16.87 39.34
C PRO A 47 10.38 -16.69 38.93
N THR A 48 11.21 -17.69 39.24
CA THR A 48 12.56 -17.81 38.69
C THR A 48 12.49 -18.01 37.17
N ASP A 49 13.61 -17.88 36.45
CA ASP A 49 13.67 -18.16 35.00
C ASP A 49 13.35 -19.63 34.67
N ALA A 50 13.48 -20.54 35.64
CA ALA A 50 13.04 -21.93 35.52
C ALA A 50 11.57 -22.15 35.93
N GLY A 51 10.82 -21.11 36.28
CA GLY A 51 9.40 -21.18 36.61
C GLY A 51 9.09 -21.64 38.04
N TYR A 52 10.01 -21.52 39.00
CA TYR A 52 9.78 -21.88 40.39
C TYR A 52 9.41 -20.65 41.24
N VAL A 53 8.50 -20.89 42.21
CA VAL A 53 8.17 -19.95 43.29
C VAL A 53 8.31 -20.64 44.63
N SER A 54 8.65 -19.90 45.67
CA SER A 54 8.88 -20.46 47.02
C SER A 54 7.61 -20.65 47.84
N THR A 55 6.56 -19.89 47.55
CA THR A 55 5.27 -20.00 48.25
C THR A 55 4.10 -19.76 47.33
N TYR A 56 2.95 -20.29 47.69
CA TYR A 56 1.69 -20.16 46.95
C TYR A 56 0.68 -19.35 47.77
N THR A 57 -0.39 -18.87 47.12
CA THR A 57 -1.38 -18.01 47.73
C THR A 57 -2.80 -18.35 47.24
N LYS A 58 -3.78 -17.92 48.02
CA LYS A 58 -5.19 -17.90 47.62
C LYS A 58 -5.41 -16.68 46.67
N ILE A 59 -6.23 -16.84 45.64
CA ILE A 59 -6.61 -15.77 44.72
C ILE A 59 -7.81 -15.01 45.28
N ASP A 60 -8.94 -15.71 45.54
CA ASP A 60 -10.15 -15.15 46.19
C ASP A 60 -9.85 -14.80 47.66
N THR A 61 -9.33 -13.60 47.89
CA THR A 61 -8.85 -13.17 49.22
C THR A 61 -9.98 -12.76 50.17
N ASN A 62 -11.10 -12.30 49.62
CA ASN A 62 -12.29 -11.86 50.39
C ASN A 62 -13.26 -13.02 50.70
N ASN A 63 -13.08 -14.20 50.08
CA ASN A 63 -13.89 -15.42 50.24
C ASN A 63 -15.35 -15.26 49.78
N ASP A 64 -15.60 -14.47 48.73
CA ASP A 64 -16.96 -14.29 48.18
C ASP A 64 -17.32 -15.29 47.10
N GLY A 65 -16.37 -16.15 46.68
CA GLY A 65 -16.55 -17.14 45.61
C GLY A 65 -16.44 -16.56 44.21
N GLU A 66 -16.05 -15.32 44.08
CA GLU A 66 -15.74 -14.64 42.83
C GLU A 66 -14.24 -14.24 42.80
N ILE A 67 -13.77 -13.80 41.65
CA ILE A 67 -12.42 -13.24 41.51
C ILE A 67 -12.56 -11.87 40.89
N GLN A 68 -12.10 -10.88 41.62
CA GLN A 68 -12.10 -9.49 41.20
C GLN A 68 -10.81 -9.16 40.45
N VAL A 69 -10.87 -8.11 39.61
CA VAL A 69 -9.70 -7.58 38.90
C VAL A 69 -8.59 -7.23 39.91
N SER A 70 -8.93 -6.63 41.07
CA SER A 70 -7.96 -6.29 42.11
C SER A 70 -7.19 -7.49 42.66
N GLU A 71 -7.81 -8.66 42.74
CA GLU A 71 -7.20 -9.91 43.18
C GLU A 71 -6.30 -10.52 42.09
N ALA A 72 -6.79 -10.52 40.85
CA ALA A 72 -6.02 -10.99 39.70
C ALA A 72 -4.72 -10.18 39.49
N LEU A 73 -4.73 -8.88 39.76
CA LEU A 73 -3.57 -7.99 39.66
C LEU A 73 -2.42 -8.35 40.59
N LEU A 74 -2.68 -9.10 41.67
CA LEU A 74 -1.63 -9.53 42.63
C LEU A 74 -0.84 -10.74 42.10
N ILE A 75 -1.39 -11.52 41.18
CA ILE A 75 -0.87 -12.82 40.79
C ILE A 75 0.20 -12.66 39.69
N LYS A 76 1.35 -13.31 39.92
CA LYS A 76 2.48 -13.35 38.97
C LYS A 76 2.79 -14.74 38.44
N TYR A 77 2.32 -15.78 39.13
CA TYR A 77 2.44 -17.19 38.77
C TYR A 77 1.07 -17.84 38.81
N LEU A 78 0.68 -18.53 37.74
CA LEU A 78 -0.59 -19.23 37.65
C LEU A 78 -0.40 -20.60 36.99
N ARG A 79 -0.83 -21.67 37.65
CA ARG A 79 -0.82 -23.04 37.14
C ARG A 79 -2.19 -23.69 37.24
N VAL A 80 -2.78 -23.93 36.10
CA VAL A 80 -4.11 -24.54 35.93
C VAL A 80 -4.05 -25.79 35.03
N SER A 81 -2.89 -26.42 35.02
CA SER A 81 -2.68 -27.67 34.26
C SER A 81 -3.53 -28.79 34.80
N ASP A 82 -3.87 -29.76 33.91
CA ASP A 82 -4.56 -31.00 34.25
C ASP A 82 -5.89 -30.78 35.01
N SER A 83 -6.77 -29.95 34.42
CA SER A 83 -7.99 -29.47 35.10
C SER A 83 -9.23 -29.53 34.22
N ASN A 84 -9.20 -30.24 33.09
CA ASN A 84 -10.31 -30.38 32.13
C ASN A 84 -10.88 -29.04 31.64
N ILE A 85 -10.03 -28.02 31.53
CA ILE A 85 -10.39 -26.68 31.11
C ILE A 85 -10.52 -26.66 29.58
N SER A 86 -11.61 -26.13 29.06
CA SER A 86 -11.87 -25.92 27.62
C SER A 86 -11.63 -24.49 27.17
N SER A 87 -11.68 -23.52 28.10
CA SER A 87 -11.47 -22.10 27.83
C SER A 87 -10.80 -21.40 29.01
N VAL A 88 -9.84 -20.54 28.70
CA VAL A 88 -9.18 -19.67 29.69
C VAL A 88 -9.60 -18.19 29.56
N VAL A 89 -10.76 -17.91 28.97
CA VAL A 89 -11.35 -16.56 28.92
C VAL A 89 -11.39 -15.96 30.33
N GLY A 90 -10.96 -14.72 30.47
CA GLY A 90 -10.77 -14.04 31.76
C GLY A 90 -9.30 -13.98 32.20
N VAL A 91 -8.39 -14.82 31.64
CA VAL A 91 -6.97 -14.83 32.03
C VAL A 91 -6.27 -13.49 31.77
N ASN A 92 -6.67 -12.76 30.75
CA ASN A 92 -6.08 -11.47 30.39
C ASN A 92 -6.27 -10.37 31.45
N ASN A 93 -7.09 -10.59 32.47
CA ASN A 93 -7.18 -9.70 33.64
C ASN A 93 -6.00 -9.86 34.63
N PHE A 94 -5.22 -10.94 34.50
CA PHE A 94 -4.02 -11.18 35.32
C PHE A 94 -2.79 -10.47 34.71
N ILE A 95 -2.87 -9.17 34.47
CA ILE A 95 -1.88 -8.38 33.70
C ILE A 95 -0.46 -8.38 34.27
N ASN A 96 -0.28 -8.81 35.54
CA ASN A 96 1.03 -8.93 36.16
C ASN A 96 1.62 -10.36 36.05
N LEU A 97 0.93 -11.27 35.35
CA LEU A 97 1.34 -12.64 35.21
C LEU A 97 2.64 -12.76 34.41
N LYS A 98 3.61 -13.52 34.95
CA LYS A 98 4.90 -13.81 34.33
C LYS A 98 5.07 -15.29 33.97
N TYR A 99 4.35 -16.17 34.64
CA TYR A 99 4.31 -17.61 34.42
C TYR A 99 2.85 -18.03 34.27
N PHE A 100 2.53 -18.69 33.16
CA PHE A 100 1.24 -19.31 32.93
C PHE A 100 1.39 -20.72 32.42
N ASN A 101 0.83 -21.68 33.16
CA ASN A 101 0.79 -23.09 32.77
C ASN A 101 -0.66 -23.57 32.71
N CYS A 102 -1.16 -23.75 31.50
CA CYS A 102 -2.46 -24.34 31.19
C CYS A 102 -2.32 -25.64 30.39
N ALA A 103 -1.18 -26.35 30.52
CA ALA A 103 -0.91 -27.59 29.83
C ALA A 103 -1.88 -28.71 30.26
N THR A 104 -2.03 -29.71 29.40
CA THR A 104 -2.85 -30.91 29.66
C THR A 104 -4.30 -30.54 29.98
N ASN A 105 -4.94 -29.84 29.06
CA ASN A 105 -6.33 -29.42 29.11
C ASN A 105 -7.03 -29.66 27.74
N GLN A 106 -8.19 -29.10 27.52
CA GLN A 106 -8.98 -29.23 26.29
C GLN A 106 -9.17 -27.89 25.57
N ILE A 107 -8.22 -26.96 25.74
CA ILE A 107 -8.30 -25.61 25.24
C ILE A 107 -8.16 -25.65 23.71
N SER A 108 -9.12 -25.02 22.99
CA SER A 108 -9.10 -24.95 21.53
C SER A 108 -8.53 -23.62 21.01
N ASN A 109 -8.68 -22.55 21.77
CA ASN A 109 -8.15 -21.23 21.43
C ASN A 109 -7.51 -20.61 22.67
N LEU A 110 -6.32 -20.05 22.50
CA LEU A 110 -5.59 -19.40 23.59
C LEU A 110 -5.32 -17.95 23.23
N ASP A 111 -5.82 -17.03 24.05
CA ASP A 111 -5.53 -15.61 23.94
C ASP A 111 -4.85 -15.12 25.22
N VAL A 112 -3.59 -14.72 25.09
CA VAL A 112 -2.77 -14.13 26.16
C VAL A 112 -2.30 -12.72 25.81
N SER A 113 -2.99 -12.07 24.87
CA SER A 113 -2.62 -10.73 24.35
C SER A 113 -2.63 -9.63 25.43
N GLY A 114 -3.40 -9.78 26.51
CA GLY A 114 -3.40 -8.85 27.65
C GLY A 114 -2.23 -9.04 28.61
N LEU A 115 -1.48 -10.14 28.51
CA LEU A 115 -0.45 -10.52 29.49
C LEU A 115 0.93 -9.95 29.13
N THR A 116 1.10 -8.65 29.20
CA THR A 116 2.32 -7.91 28.78
C THR A 116 3.61 -8.29 29.52
N LYS A 117 3.51 -8.99 30.65
CA LYS A 117 4.66 -9.41 31.46
C LYS A 117 4.94 -10.91 31.37
N LEU A 118 4.18 -11.65 30.57
CA LEU A 118 4.28 -13.11 30.45
C LEU A 118 5.58 -13.49 29.75
N ARG A 119 6.41 -14.32 30.39
CA ARG A 119 7.70 -14.79 29.86
C ARG A 119 7.80 -16.32 29.79
N LEU A 120 6.96 -17.02 30.55
CA LEU A 120 6.96 -18.47 30.67
C LEU A 120 5.52 -18.95 30.40
N LEU A 121 5.30 -19.55 29.22
CA LEU A 121 4.01 -20.08 28.80
C LEU A 121 4.12 -21.57 28.52
N TYR A 122 3.30 -22.36 29.19
CA TYR A 122 3.17 -23.79 29.01
C TYR A 122 1.73 -24.13 28.65
N CYS A 123 1.47 -24.43 27.38
CA CYS A 123 0.15 -24.77 26.87
C CYS A 123 0.16 -26.05 26.01
N GLN A 124 1.19 -26.89 26.19
CA GLN A 124 1.30 -28.18 25.53
C GLN A 124 0.17 -29.13 25.94
N THR A 125 -0.09 -30.13 25.11
CA THR A 125 -1.11 -31.15 25.33
C THR A 125 -2.49 -30.55 25.53
N ASN A 126 -2.95 -29.82 24.50
CA ASN A 126 -4.27 -29.22 24.37
C ASN A 126 -4.86 -29.53 22.98
N GLN A 127 -5.95 -28.87 22.61
CA GLN A 127 -6.62 -29.01 21.31
C GLN A 127 -6.56 -27.69 20.52
N LEU A 128 -5.46 -26.93 20.65
CA LEU A 128 -5.33 -25.60 20.09
C LEU A 128 -5.45 -25.60 18.56
N ASN A 129 -6.35 -24.77 18.05
CA ASN A 129 -6.47 -24.41 16.64
C ASN A 129 -5.75 -23.09 16.34
N ALA A 130 -5.83 -22.14 17.29
CA ALA A 130 -5.20 -20.82 17.17
C ALA A 130 -4.66 -20.35 18.53
N MET A 131 -3.59 -19.54 18.47
CA MET A 131 -3.03 -18.83 19.61
C MET A 131 -2.84 -17.36 19.29
N ASN A 132 -3.21 -16.48 20.23
CA ASN A 132 -2.88 -15.07 20.22
C ASN A 132 -1.83 -14.77 21.31
N LEU A 133 -0.59 -14.63 20.88
CA LEU A 133 0.58 -14.33 21.71
C LEU A 133 1.02 -12.86 21.55
N LYS A 134 0.25 -12.04 20.84
CA LYS A 134 0.56 -10.63 20.55
C LYS A 134 0.30 -9.78 21.78
N ASN A 135 1.23 -9.79 22.73
CA ASN A 135 1.08 -9.18 24.05
C ASN A 135 2.01 -7.99 24.30
N ASN A 136 2.75 -7.54 23.28
CA ASN A 136 3.71 -6.42 23.36
C ASN A 136 4.72 -6.61 24.51
N ASN A 137 5.17 -7.86 24.71
CA ASN A 137 6.15 -8.14 25.74
C ASN A 137 7.54 -7.78 25.23
N LEU A 138 8.11 -6.71 25.74
CA LEU A 138 9.46 -6.25 25.39
C LEU A 138 10.58 -7.19 25.90
N ASN A 139 10.24 -8.20 26.70
CA ASN A 139 11.17 -9.21 27.17
C ASN A 139 10.89 -10.49 26.40
N SER A 140 11.85 -10.98 25.63
CA SER A 140 11.73 -12.22 24.88
C SER A 140 11.24 -13.40 25.73
N TRP A 141 10.55 -14.33 25.09
CA TRP A 141 10.10 -15.57 25.74
C TRP A 141 11.27 -16.33 26.34
N LEU A 142 11.21 -16.64 27.64
CA LEU A 142 12.14 -17.55 28.31
C LEU A 142 11.77 -19.01 28.02
N GLN A 143 10.47 -19.32 28.12
CA GLN A 143 9.91 -20.61 27.75
C GLN A 143 8.56 -20.41 27.07
N LEU A 144 8.38 -21.06 25.93
CA LEU A 144 7.14 -21.08 25.16
C LEU A 144 6.89 -22.51 24.69
N GLU A 145 6.06 -23.28 25.43
CA GLU A 145 5.85 -24.68 25.18
C GLU A 145 4.42 -24.96 24.72
N PHE A 146 4.25 -25.41 23.46
CA PHE A 146 2.94 -25.68 22.85
C PHE A 146 2.91 -26.96 22.01
N PHE A 147 3.83 -27.90 22.24
CA PHE A 147 3.83 -29.21 21.58
C PHE A 147 2.56 -30.02 21.91
N SER A 148 2.28 -31.10 21.15
CA SER A 148 1.07 -31.93 21.32
C SER A 148 -0.25 -31.11 21.20
N ASN A 149 -0.29 -30.19 20.23
CA ASN A 149 -1.48 -29.45 19.77
C ASN A 149 -1.67 -29.73 18.27
N ASN A 150 -2.18 -30.89 17.93
CA ASN A 150 -2.15 -31.45 16.57
C ASN A 150 -2.99 -30.66 15.53
N PHE A 151 -3.82 -29.72 15.97
CA PHE A 151 -4.74 -28.98 15.11
C PHE A 151 -4.36 -27.51 14.93
N ILE A 152 -3.21 -27.09 15.46
CA ILE A 152 -2.82 -25.67 15.42
C ILE A 152 -2.56 -25.21 13.97
N LYS A 153 -3.32 -24.21 13.52
CA LYS A 153 -3.25 -23.67 12.16
C LYS A 153 -2.69 -22.26 12.12
N PHE A 154 -2.86 -21.52 13.22
CA PHE A 154 -2.52 -20.11 13.25
C PHE A 154 -1.95 -19.70 14.62
N ILE A 155 -0.88 -18.90 14.59
CA ILE A 155 -0.32 -18.24 15.77
C ILE A 155 -0.12 -16.77 15.44
N CYS A 156 -0.86 -15.91 16.12
CA CYS A 156 -0.63 -14.49 16.12
C CYS A 156 0.42 -14.13 17.15
N THR A 157 1.40 -13.32 16.80
CA THR A 157 2.45 -12.87 17.71
C THR A 157 2.92 -11.47 17.34
N ASP A 158 3.68 -10.85 18.24
CA ASP A 158 4.33 -9.58 17.94
C ASP A 158 5.36 -9.75 16.81
N GLU A 159 5.60 -8.68 16.04
CA GLU A 159 6.45 -8.72 14.84
C GLU A 159 7.88 -9.22 15.17
N GLU A 160 8.39 -8.81 16.30
CA GLU A 160 9.73 -9.16 16.80
C GLU A 160 9.86 -10.66 17.13
N ASP A 161 8.75 -11.30 17.52
CA ASP A 161 8.71 -12.70 17.94
C ASP A 161 8.39 -13.66 16.80
N ILE A 162 7.99 -13.20 15.62
CA ILE A 162 7.59 -14.05 14.48
C ILE A 162 8.65 -15.10 14.18
N THR A 163 9.91 -14.72 14.10
CA THR A 163 11.01 -15.64 13.76
C THR A 163 11.17 -16.73 14.83
N THR A 164 11.11 -16.36 16.11
CA THR A 164 11.25 -17.27 17.23
C THR A 164 10.09 -18.26 17.29
N VAL A 165 8.86 -17.76 17.21
CA VAL A 165 7.64 -18.58 17.27
C VAL A 165 7.56 -19.50 16.05
N LYS A 166 7.89 -19.02 14.85
CA LYS A 166 7.93 -19.83 13.63
C LYS A 166 8.97 -20.96 13.72
N SER A 167 10.16 -20.66 14.21
CA SER A 167 11.21 -21.68 14.42
C SER A 167 10.76 -22.76 15.39
N LYS A 168 10.06 -22.37 16.47
CA LYS A 168 9.52 -23.30 17.46
C LYS A 168 8.35 -24.12 16.91
N SER A 169 7.48 -23.52 16.10
CA SER A 169 6.42 -24.22 15.37
C SER A 169 6.99 -25.32 14.47
N LEU A 170 8.02 -25.00 13.70
CA LEU A 170 8.72 -25.97 12.85
C LEU A 170 9.42 -27.07 13.66
N PHE A 171 10.02 -26.75 14.81
CA PHE A 171 10.62 -27.70 15.72
C PHE A 171 9.61 -28.76 16.23
N TYR A 172 8.34 -28.35 16.43
CA TYR A 172 7.24 -29.24 16.80
C TYR A 172 6.56 -29.90 15.58
N ALA A 173 7.12 -29.73 14.37
CA ALA A 173 6.60 -30.28 13.11
C ALA A 173 5.22 -29.72 12.70
N TYR A 174 4.88 -28.49 13.09
CA TYR A 174 3.67 -27.80 12.66
C TYR A 174 3.89 -27.06 11.35
N ASN A 175 4.17 -27.80 10.28
CA ASN A 175 4.55 -27.26 8.95
C ASN A 175 3.44 -26.44 8.28
N TYR A 176 2.19 -26.62 8.70
CA TYR A 176 1.02 -25.92 8.15
C TYR A 176 0.47 -24.85 9.10
N CYS A 177 1.23 -24.48 10.13
CA CYS A 177 0.86 -23.41 11.04
C CYS A 177 1.37 -22.07 10.50
N ASN A 178 0.45 -21.17 10.18
CA ASN A 178 0.81 -19.80 9.81
C ASN A 178 1.15 -18.98 11.06
N VAL A 179 2.25 -18.23 11.02
CA VAL A 179 2.70 -17.35 12.10
C VAL A 179 2.87 -15.96 11.54
N ASN A 180 2.04 -15.00 11.99
CA ASN A 180 2.12 -13.59 11.60
C ASN A 180 1.57 -12.67 12.70
N SER A 181 1.56 -11.35 12.47
CA SER A 181 1.10 -10.32 13.41
C SER A 181 -0.26 -9.70 13.05
N TYR A 182 -0.98 -10.23 12.03
CA TYR A 182 -2.16 -9.61 11.43
C TYR A 182 -3.51 -10.12 11.99
N CYS A 183 -3.54 -10.71 13.17
CA CYS A 183 -4.79 -11.09 13.84
C CYS A 183 -5.63 -9.89 14.29
N ASN A 184 -4.97 -8.78 14.52
CA ASN A 184 -5.55 -7.45 14.72
C ASN A 184 -4.49 -6.40 14.36
N PHE A 185 -4.92 -5.15 14.19
CA PHE A 185 -4.04 -4.04 13.78
C PHE A 185 -3.62 -3.15 14.95
N ASN A 186 -4.03 -3.51 16.16
CA ASN A 186 -3.60 -2.86 17.39
C ASN A 186 -2.33 -3.53 17.94
N PRO A 187 -1.45 -2.80 18.66
CA PRO A 187 -0.39 -3.41 19.45
C PRO A 187 -0.96 -4.38 20.48
N GLY A 188 -0.22 -5.40 20.84
CA GLY A 188 -0.55 -6.23 22.00
C GLY A 188 -0.51 -5.43 23.30
N GLY A 189 -1.16 -5.94 24.35
CA GLY A 189 -1.19 -5.32 25.67
C GLY A 189 -2.02 -4.05 25.75
N ILE A 190 -1.61 -3.14 26.65
CA ILE A 190 -2.27 -1.85 26.81
C ILE A 190 -1.74 -0.89 25.75
N TYR A 191 -2.63 -0.39 24.91
CA TYR A 191 -2.35 0.63 23.92
C TYR A 191 -3.28 1.83 24.08
N TYR A 192 -2.91 2.92 23.46
CA TYR A 192 -3.63 4.19 23.44
C TYR A 192 -3.82 4.60 21.99
N THR A 193 -4.81 5.45 21.72
CA THR A 193 -5.10 5.86 20.35
C THR A 193 -4.91 7.36 20.20
N VAL A 194 -4.17 7.75 19.16
CA VAL A 194 -4.13 9.11 18.62
C VAL A 194 -4.95 9.11 17.34
N GLN A 195 -5.96 9.96 17.27
CA GLN A 195 -6.87 10.02 16.11
C GLN A 195 -7.21 11.45 15.74
N GLY A 196 -7.79 11.65 14.59
CA GLY A 196 -8.29 12.95 14.16
C GLY A 196 -8.71 12.97 12.70
N ASN A 197 -9.04 14.17 12.25
CA ASN A 197 -9.43 14.48 10.88
C ASN A 197 -8.54 15.63 10.37
N GLN A 198 -8.29 15.65 9.07
CA GLN A 198 -7.65 16.78 8.42
C GLN A 198 -8.56 17.36 7.33
N LYS A 199 -8.66 18.68 7.33
CA LYS A 199 -9.42 19.46 6.37
C LYS A 199 -8.56 20.55 5.74
N ILE A 200 -8.97 21.02 4.57
CA ILE A 200 -8.32 22.14 3.89
C ILE A 200 -9.17 23.39 4.01
N ASP A 201 -8.62 24.42 4.61
CA ASP A 201 -9.22 25.75 4.73
C ASP A 201 -8.83 26.60 3.51
N VAL A 202 -9.61 26.49 2.44
CA VAL A 202 -9.37 27.26 1.19
C VAL A 202 -9.82 28.71 1.34
N ASN A 203 -10.82 28.98 2.18
CA ASN A 203 -11.42 30.30 2.36
C ASN A 203 -10.78 31.12 3.49
N ASN A 204 -9.82 30.53 4.21
CA ASN A 204 -9.05 31.12 5.32
C ASN A 204 -9.92 31.68 6.47
N ASN A 205 -11.02 30.96 6.78
CA ASN A 205 -11.90 31.28 7.91
C ASN A 205 -11.68 30.37 9.13
N GLY A 206 -10.73 29.42 9.04
CA GLY A 206 -10.49 28.32 9.95
C GLY A 206 -11.26 27.05 9.56
N CYS A 207 -10.67 25.86 9.76
CA CYS A 207 -11.29 24.61 9.35
C CYS A 207 -12.62 24.37 10.06
N ASP A 208 -13.69 24.21 9.30
CA ASP A 208 -15.05 23.98 9.78
C ASP A 208 -15.74 22.78 9.09
N ALA A 209 -17.05 22.62 9.33
CA ALA A 209 -17.80 21.50 8.78
C ALA A 209 -17.94 21.56 7.25
N THR A 210 -17.85 22.74 6.65
CA THR A 210 -18.03 22.95 5.20
C THR A 210 -16.76 22.72 4.39
N ASP A 211 -15.59 22.68 5.07
CA ASP A 211 -14.32 22.48 4.42
C ASP A 211 -14.13 21.03 3.96
N ALA A 212 -13.48 20.89 2.81
CA ALA A 212 -13.19 19.58 2.22
C ALA A 212 -12.15 18.81 3.04
N ALA A 213 -12.27 17.48 3.06
CA ALA A 213 -11.27 16.62 3.63
C ALA A 213 -9.96 16.67 2.80
N TYR A 214 -8.82 16.77 3.49
CA TYR A 214 -7.52 16.52 2.86
C TYR A 214 -7.27 15.00 2.86
N THR A 215 -7.39 14.37 1.71
CA THR A 215 -7.33 12.92 1.56
C THR A 215 -5.89 12.41 1.46
N ASN A 216 -5.62 11.21 1.99
CA ASN A 216 -4.32 10.52 1.90
C ASN A 216 -3.13 11.35 2.42
N LEU A 217 -3.33 12.17 3.47
CA LEU A 217 -2.25 12.91 4.09
C LEU A 217 -1.33 11.96 4.84
N LYS A 218 -0.04 12.10 4.61
CA LYS A 218 0.98 11.37 5.35
C LYS A 218 1.27 12.04 6.68
N PHE A 219 1.41 11.24 7.72
CA PHE A 219 1.85 11.67 9.05
C PHE A 219 3.14 10.94 9.44
N ASN A 220 4.08 11.67 9.99
CA ASN A 220 5.18 11.08 10.73
C ASN A 220 4.81 10.99 12.21
N ILE A 221 5.08 9.83 12.82
CA ILE A 221 4.79 9.54 14.21
C ILE A 221 6.07 9.05 14.86
N THR A 222 6.45 9.65 15.98
CA THR A 222 7.68 9.28 16.70
C THR A 222 7.49 9.34 18.20
N ASN A 223 8.19 8.45 18.92
CA ASN A 223 8.34 8.52 20.38
C ASN A 223 9.75 9.02 20.79
N GLY A 224 10.50 9.60 19.85
CA GLY A 224 11.87 10.06 20.04
C GLY A 224 12.94 9.00 19.78
N THR A 225 12.59 7.71 19.80
CA THR A 225 13.51 6.59 19.52
C THR A 225 13.11 5.85 18.25
N ILE A 226 11.82 5.59 18.09
CA ILE A 226 11.24 4.90 16.94
C ILE A 226 10.37 5.91 16.21
N SER A 227 10.44 5.88 14.88
CA SER A 227 9.56 6.65 14.01
C SER A 227 8.98 5.78 12.91
N GLY A 228 7.77 6.12 12.50
CA GLY A 228 7.07 5.51 11.38
C GLY A 228 6.16 6.54 10.71
N SER A 229 5.52 6.14 9.64
CA SER A 229 4.54 6.99 8.96
C SER A 229 3.24 6.25 8.75
N LEU A 230 2.16 7.03 8.74
CA LEU A 230 0.81 6.60 8.41
C LEU A 230 0.28 7.50 7.29
N ILE A 231 -0.39 6.94 6.30
CA ILE A 231 -1.18 7.72 5.34
C ILE A 231 -2.65 7.57 5.73
N SER A 232 -3.33 8.69 5.92
CA SER A 232 -4.76 8.75 6.27
C SER A 232 -5.62 8.14 5.15
N ASN A 233 -6.86 7.83 5.47
CA ASN A 233 -7.79 7.30 4.48
C ASN A 233 -8.33 8.39 3.54
N ALA A 234 -9.09 7.96 2.55
CA ALA A 234 -9.72 8.86 1.56
C ALA A 234 -10.77 9.83 2.14
N SER A 235 -11.20 9.64 3.39
CA SER A 235 -12.11 10.56 4.10
C SER A 235 -11.38 11.59 4.96
N GLY A 236 -10.04 11.63 4.93
CA GLY A 236 -9.25 12.52 5.77
C GLY A 236 -9.23 12.13 7.25
N ASN A 237 -9.49 10.86 7.59
CA ASN A 237 -9.43 10.38 8.96
C ASN A 237 -8.16 9.57 9.19
N TYR A 238 -7.63 9.67 10.39
CA TYR A 238 -6.53 8.82 10.85
C TYR A 238 -6.78 8.33 12.28
N ALA A 239 -6.28 7.14 12.57
CA ALA A 239 -6.22 6.58 13.91
C ALA A 239 -4.94 5.74 14.03
N VAL A 240 -4.16 6.01 15.06
CA VAL A 240 -2.87 5.35 15.30
C VAL A 240 -2.86 4.79 16.70
N PRO A 241 -2.80 3.47 16.86
CA PRO A 241 -2.55 2.87 18.16
C PRO A 241 -1.06 3.04 18.54
N VAL A 242 -0.82 3.50 19.77
CA VAL A 242 0.52 3.75 20.30
C VAL A 242 0.69 3.13 21.70
N SER A 243 1.92 2.84 22.09
CA SER A 243 2.26 2.38 23.45
C SER A 243 2.21 3.53 24.47
N ALA A 244 2.37 3.21 25.75
CA ALA A 244 2.63 4.23 26.78
C ALA A 244 3.93 5.00 26.45
N GLY A 245 3.95 6.29 26.80
CA GLY A 245 5.06 7.20 26.55
C GLY A 245 4.63 8.47 25.83
N THR A 246 5.60 9.28 25.45
CA THR A 246 5.37 10.54 24.72
C THR A 246 5.47 10.30 23.22
N HIS A 247 4.46 10.71 22.47
CA HIS A 247 4.38 10.57 21.02
C HIS A 247 4.15 11.93 20.38
N THR A 248 4.86 12.20 19.30
CA THR A 248 4.67 13.39 18.46
C THR A 248 4.19 12.95 17.09
N ILE A 249 3.09 13.54 16.63
CA ILE A 249 2.53 13.35 15.28
C ILE A 249 2.63 14.66 14.51
N SER A 250 3.08 14.59 13.24
CA SER A 250 3.25 15.74 12.35
C SER A 250 2.82 15.42 10.93
N PRO A 251 2.00 16.26 10.29
CA PRO A 251 1.68 16.16 8.87
C PRO A 251 2.92 16.27 7.99
N GLN A 252 2.94 15.51 6.89
CA GLN A 252 3.99 15.55 5.87
C GLN A 252 3.33 15.77 4.51
N PHE A 253 3.67 16.85 3.82
CA PHE A 253 3.14 17.17 2.50
C PHE A 253 4.09 16.70 1.40
N GLU A 254 3.53 16.22 0.28
CA GLU A 254 4.31 15.93 -0.93
C GLU A 254 5.06 17.19 -1.41
N ASN A 255 4.35 18.33 -1.40
CA ASN A 255 4.87 19.65 -1.74
C ASN A 255 4.87 20.57 -0.48
N PRO A 256 5.93 20.57 0.34
CA PRO A 256 5.92 21.24 1.65
C PRO A 256 5.70 22.74 1.62
N ASN A 257 5.97 23.39 0.47
CA ASN A 257 5.83 24.83 0.31
C ASN A 257 4.39 25.27 -0.04
N TYR A 258 3.53 24.34 -0.46
CA TYR A 258 2.17 24.66 -0.94
C TYR A 258 1.16 24.85 0.20
N PHE A 259 1.46 24.24 1.35
CA PHE A 259 0.53 24.18 2.48
C PHE A 259 1.25 24.28 3.82
N THR A 260 0.51 24.76 4.80
CA THR A 260 0.90 24.74 6.21
C THR A 260 -0.18 23.99 7.00
N ALA A 261 0.22 23.35 8.11
CA ALA A 261 -0.73 22.69 9.02
C ALA A 261 -0.85 23.47 10.32
N THR A 262 -2.05 23.58 10.85
CA THR A 262 -2.32 24.14 12.16
C THR A 262 -3.08 23.12 13.03
N PRO A 263 -2.47 22.65 14.14
CA PRO A 263 -1.08 22.89 14.56
C PRO A 263 -0.08 22.22 13.61
N THR A 264 1.20 22.63 13.64
CA THR A 264 2.26 22.02 12.81
C THR A 264 2.62 20.60 13.28
N ASN A 265 2.41 20.30 14.53
CA ASN A 265 2.52 18.98 15.14
C ASN A 265 1.70 18.93 16.44
N ALA A 266 1.49 17.73 16.95
CA ALA A 266 0.90 17.52 18.28
C ALA A 266 1.74 16.52 19.07
N THR A 267 1.93 16.79 20.36
CA THR A 267 2.63 15.89 21.27
C THR A 267 1.68 15.48 22.39
N VAL A 268 1.60 14.18 22.65
CA VAL A 268 0.73 13.59 23.68
C VAL A 268 1.52 12.58 24.50
N THR A 269 1.22 12.49 25.79
CA THR A 269 1.86 11.54 26.71
C THR A 269 0.82 10.64 27.36
N PHE A 270 0.96 9.33 27.19
CA PHE A 270 0.11 8.31 27.82
C PHE A 270 0.85 7.60 28.97
N PRO A 271 0.13 7.22 30.03
CA PRO A 271 -1.32 7.25 30.26
C PRO A 271 -1.84 8.56 30.88
N THR A 272 -1.05 9.61 30.99
CA THR A 272 -1.48 10.87 31.64
C THR A 272 -2.59 11.58 30.86
N THR A 273 -2.61 11.42 29.54
CA THR A 273 -3.69 11.90 28.67
C THR A 273 -4.75 10.81 28.48
N ILE A 274 -6.02 11.22 28.41
CA ILE A 274 -7.14 10.30 28.15
C ILE A 274 -7.03 9.77 26.71
N SER A 275 -7.24 8.45 26.54
CA SER A 275 -7.32 7.80 25.24
C SER A 275 -8.79 7.50 24.88
N PRO A 276 -9.22 7.70 23.62
CA PRO A 276 -8.44 8.24 22.51
C PRO A 276 -8.16 9.74 22.65
N PHE A 277 -6.95 10.16 22.26
CA PHE A 277 -6.60 11.58 22.11
C PHE A 277 -6.94 12.02 20.70
N THR A 278 -7.80 13.03 20.57
CA THR A 278 -8.21 13.56 19.27
C THR A 278 -7.44 14.83 18.95
N GLN A 279 -6.80 14.86 17.79
CA GLN A 279 -6.11 16.00 17.23
C GLN A 279 -6.49 16.17 15.76
N ASP A 280 -7.21 17.21 15.44
CA ASP A 280 -7.49 17.60 14.07
C ASP A 280 -6.39 18.54 13.55
N PHE A 281 -6.11 18.45 12.25
CA PHE A 281 -5.16 19.31 11.57
C PHE A 281 -5.89 20.13 10.51
N CYS A 282 -5.78 21.44 10.62
CA CYS A 282 -6.28 22.38 9.63
C CYS A 282 -5.16 22.71 8.62
N ILE A 283 -5.38 22.38 7.36
CA ILE A 283 -4.40 22.57 6.28
C ILE A 283 -4.74 23.86 5.56
N VAL A 284 -3.82 24.81 5.55
CA VAL A 284 -4.01 26.13 5.00
C VAL A 284 -3.11 26.31 3.77
N PRO A 285 -3.63 26.79 2.62
CA PRO A 285 -2.82 27.17 1.46
C PRO A 285 -1.71 28.16 1.83
N ASN A 286 -0.52 27.98 1.25
CA ASN A 286 0.63 28.85 1.43
C ASN A 286 1.12 29.31 0.06
N GLY A 287 0.99 30.59 -0.26
CA GLY A 287 1.32 31.12 -1.59
C GLY A 287 0.27 30.77 -2.66
N VAL A 288 0.69 30.81 -3.92
CA VAL A 288 -0.12 30.48 -5.10
C VAL A 288 0.63 29.43 -5.89
N HIS A 289 0.06 28.23 -5.96
CA HIS A 289 0.69 27.06 -6.58
C HIS A 289 -0.31 26.33 -7.47
N HIS A 290 0.07 26.14 -8.74
CA HIS A 290 -0.67 25.42 -9.76
C HIS A 290 0.02 24.07 -10.01
N ASP A 291 -0.68 22.95 -9.77
CA ASP A 291 -0.10 21.63 -9.87
C ASP A 291 -1.21 20.60 -10.14
N LEU A 292 -1.25 20.07 -11.35
CA LEU A 292 -2.16 19.02 -11.78
C LEU A 292 -1.38 17.72 -11.99
N GLU A 293 -1.96 16.61 -11.65
CA GLU A 293 -1.38 15.29 -11.84
C GLU A 293 -2.34 14.38 -12.59
N ILE A 294 -1.82 13.50 -13.46
CA ILE A 294 -2.58 12.47 -14.15
C ILE A 294 -1.86 11.13 -14.13
N VAL A 295 -2.63 10.04 -13.97
CA VAL A 295 -2.12 8.65 -14.01
C VAL A 295 -3.13 7.78 -14.74
N ILE A 296 -2.63 6.80 -15.53
CA ILE A 296 -3.43 5.74 -16.14
C ILE A 296 -3.25 4.47 -15.31
N ILE A 297 -4.33 3.91 -14.77
CA ILE A 297 -4.33 2.68 -13.99
C ILE A 297 -5.08 1.61 -14.80
N PRO A 298 -4.42 0.55 -15.32
CA PRO A 298 -5.12 -0.56 -15.95
C PRO A 298 -5.94 -1.30 -14.89
N ILE A 299 -7.26 -1.38 -15.03
CA ILE A 299 -8.13 -2.06 -14.06
C ILE A 299 -7.99 -3.56 -14.20
N ASN A 300 -8.09 -4.05 -15.42
CA ASN A 300 -7.84 -5.46 -15.76
C ASN A 300 -6.61 -5.61 -16.67
N VAL A 301 -6.26 -6.83 -17.00
CA VAL A 301 -5.16 -7.15 -17.92
C VAL A 301 -5.59 -6.97 -19.37
N ALA A 302 -4.67 -6.57 -20.24
CA ALA A 302 -4.88 -6.61 -21.68
C ALA A 302 -4.68 -8.05 -22.20
N ARG A 303 -5.68 -8.59 -22.89
CA ARG A 303 -5.67 -9.92 -23.50
C ARG A 303 -6.08 -9.82 -24.95
N PRO A 304 -5.44 -10.59 -25.87
CA PRO A 304 -5.78 -10.54 -27.28
C PRO A 304 -7.25 -10.90 -27.52
N GLY A 305 -8.00 -10.05 -28.23
CA GLY A 305 -9.42 -10.23 -28.55
C GLY A 305 -10.41 -9.93 -27.43
N PHE A 306 -9.97 -9.34 -26.32
CA PHE A 306 -10.83 -9.01 -25.18
C PHE A 306 -10.78 -7.53 -24.84
N ASP A 307 -11.81 -7.08 -24.10
CA ASP A 307 -11.89 -5.73 -23.61
C ASP A 307 -10.96 -5.50 -22.42
N ALA A 308 -10.32 -4.34 -22.41
CA ALA A 308 -9.48 -3.88 -21.33
C ALA A 308 -9.98 -2.51 -20.83
N THR A 309 -10.05 -2.37 -19.48
CA THR A 309 -10.54 -1.17 -18.82
C THR A 309 -9.38 -0.40 -18.22
N TYR A 310 -9.33 0.89 -18.48
CA TYR A 310 -8.33 1.82 -17.97
C TYR A 310 -9.01 2.92 -17.16
N LYS A 311 -8.49 3.17 -15.96
CA LYS A 311 -8.88 4.31 -15.13
C LYS A 311 -7.90 5.44 -15.38
N ILE A 312 -8.36 6.54 -15.95
CA ILE A 312 -7.61 7.79 -16.05
C ILE A 312 -7.93 8.57 -14.78
N LYS A 313 -6.98 8.66 -13.86
CA LYS A 313 -7.13 9.39 -12.61
C LYS A 313 -6.36 10.69 -12.69
N PHE A 314 -7.01 11.79 -12.31
CA PHE A 314 -6.41 13.11 -12.28
C PHE A 314 -6.70 13.82 -10.96
N LYS A 315 -5.83 14.71 -10.55
CA LYS A 315 -5.93 15.41 -9.27
C LYS A 315 -5.33 16.81 -9.38
N ASN A 316 -5.93 17.76 -8.68
CA ASN A 316 -5.30 19.06 -8.42
C ASN A 316 -4.51 18.95 -7.12
N LYS A 317 -3.17 18.93 -7.20
CA LYS A 317 -2.26 18.90 -6.04
C LYS A 317 -1.89 20.31 -5.58
N GLY A 318 -2.16 21.31 -6.43
CA GLY A 318 -1.97 22.72 -6.14
C GLY A 318 -2.97 23.27 -5.12
N ASN A 319 -2.81 24.54 -4.80
CA ASN A 319 -3.69 25.27 -3.89
C ASN A 319 -4.59 26.29 -4.58
N GLN A 320 -4.61 26.30 -5.92
CA GLN A 320 -5.48 27.12 -6.75
C GLN A 320 -6.52 26.26 -7.46
N THR A 321 -7.66 26.86 -7.78
CA THR A 321 -8.69 26.20 -8.59
C THR A 321 -8.29 26.23 -10.06
N GLU A 322 -8.34 25.08 -10.74
CA GLU A 322 -7.97 24.89 -12.12
C GLU A 322 -9.17 24.55 -13.01
N ASN A 323 -9.11 24.93 -14.29
CA ASN A 323 -9.95 24.37 -15.34
C ASN A 323 -9.08 23.51 -16.24
N ALA A 324 -9.42 22.23 -16.34
CA ALA A 324 -8.54 21.27 -16.98
C ALA A 324 -9.17 20.59 -18.19
N THR A 325 -8.30 20.23 -19.12
CA THR A 325 -8.58 19.36 -20.27
C THR A 325 -7.70 18.13 -20.17
N ILE A 326 -8.30 16.96 -20.36
CA ILE A 326 -7.61 15.67 -20.38
C ILE A 326 -7.58 15.15 -21.81
N ASN A 327 -6.41 14.70 -22.26
CA ASN A 327 -6.27 13.95 -23.51
C ASN A 327 -5.74 12.55 -23.19
N PHE A 328 -6.30 11.56 -23.86
CA PHE A 328 -5.87 10.17 -23.76
C PHE A 328 -5.60 9.63 -25.15
N ASN A 329 -4.37 9.18 -25.39
CA ASN A 329 -3.89 8.70 -26.66
C ASN A 329 -3.58 7.20 -26.58
N PHE A 330 -3.99 6.47 -27.60
CA PHE A 330 -3.74 5.04 -27.76
C PHE A 330 -3.55 4.71 -29.25
N ASN A 331 -2.97 3.54 -29.55
CA ASN A 331 -2.80 3.09 -30.92
C ASN A 331 -4.09 2.46 -31.45
N ASP A 332 -4.89 3.25 -32.16
CA ASP A 332 -6.18 2.86 -32.76
C ASP A 332 -6.06 1.70 -33.79
N ALA A 333 -4.87 1.43 -34.31
CA ALA A 333 -4.67 0.29 -35.20
C ALA A 333 -4.78 -1.09 -34.51
N VAL A 334 -4.59 -1.13 -33.18
CA VAL A 334 -4.59 -2.36 -32.37
C VAL A 334 -5.53 -2.27 -31.16
N LEU A 335 -6.22 -1.14 -30.99
CA LEU A 335 -7.13 -0.86 -29.86
C LEU A 335 -8.35 -0.10 -30.37
N ASP A 336 -9.53 -0.65 -30.19
CA ASP A 336 -10.79 -0.01 -30.55
C ASP A 336 -11.48 0.61 -29.32
N TYR A 337 -11.85 1.90 -29.40
CA TYR A 337 -12.63 2.55 -28.35
C TYR A 337 -14.07 2.02 -28.30
N ILE A 338 -14.49 1.50 -27.13
CA ILE A 338 -15.84 0.99 -26.89
C ILE A 338 -16.70 2.01 -26.14
N SER A 339 -16.23 2.45 -24.96
CA SER A 339 -17.01 3.32 -24.09
C SER A 339 -16.15 3.99 -23.04
N SER A 340 -16.69 5.04 -22.42
CA SER A 340 -16.13 5.65 -21.21
C SER A 340 -17.24 6.11 -20.26
N THR A 341 -16.94 6.21 -18.95
CA THR A 341 -17.90 6.68 -17.93
C THR A 341 -18.33 8.13 -18.14
N VAL A 342 -17.47 8.92 -18.73
CA VAL A 342 -17.76 10.30 -19.17
C VAL A 342 -17.59 10.34 -20.68
N MET A 343 -18.59 10.84 -21.41
CA MET A 343 -18.49 10.95 -22.87
C MET A 343 -17.38 11.92 -23.26
N PRO A 344 -16.47 11.57 -24.18
CA PRO A 344 -15.44 12.49 -24.66
C PRO A 344 -16.07 13.75 -25.28
N THR A 345 -15.49 14.92 -24.97
CA THR A 345 -15.86 16.19 -25.63
C THR A 345 -15.45 16.16 -27.11
N THR A 346 -14.33 15.50 -27.41
CA THR A 346 -13.82 15.30 -28.76
C THR A 346 -13.24 13.90 -28.88
N GLN A 347 -13.56 13.23 -29.98
CA GLN A 347 -13.01 11.92 -30.34
C GLN A 347 -12.44 11.98 -31.76
N THR A 348 -11.19 11.56 -31.89
CA THR A 348 -10.51 11.38 -33.17
C THR A 348 -9.81 10.01 -33.17
N THR A 349 -9.24 9.59 -34.28
CA THR A 349 -8.49 8.34 -34.38
C THR A 349 -7.39 8.27 -33.32
N GLY A 350 -7.49 7.32 -32.41
CA GLY A 350 -6.51 7.09 -31.34
C GLY A 350 -6.42 8.18 -30.27
N THR A 351 -7.34 9.14 -30.24
CA THR A 351 -7.33 10.23 -29.24
C THR A 351 -8.74 10.53 -28.72
N LEU A 352 -8.88 10.54 -27.40
CA LEU A 352 -10.06 10.98 -26.67
C LEU A 352 -9.72 12.21 -25.84
N SER A 353 -10.59 13.22 -25.85
CA SER A 353 -10.39 14.45 -25.06
C SER A 353 -11.62 14.77 -24.23
N TRP A 354 -11.41 15.25 -23.01
CA TRP A 354 -12.47 15.68 -22.08
C TRP A 354 -12.16 17.06 -21.53
N SER A 355 -13.14 17.96 -21.56
CA SER A 355 -13.13 19.18 -20.74
C SER A 355 -13.75 18.81 -19.39
N VAL A 356 -12.94 18.67 -18.36
CA VAL A 356 -13.41 18.25 -17.04
C VAL A 356 -13.89 19.40 -16.15
N GLY A 357 -13.78 20.64 -16.68
CA GLY A 357 -14.23 21.84 -15.98
C GLY A 357 -13.35 22.19 -14.79
N THR A 358 -14.00 22.72 -13.75
CA THR A 358 -13.33 23.25 -12.56
C THR A 358 -12.91 22.13 -11.61
N ILE A 359 -11.63 22.12 -11.22
CA ILE A 359 -11.05 21.22 -10.25
C ILE A 359 -10.50 22.05 -9.08
N THR A 360 -11.16 21.97 -7.92
CA THR A 360 -10.73 22.67 -6.71
C THR A 360 -9.48 22.01 -6.10
N PRO A 361 -8.73 22.70 -5.21
CA PRO A 361 -7.59 22.11 -4.53
C PRO A 361 -7.92 20.75 -3.92
N PHE A 362 -7.03 19.76 -4.10
CA PHE A 362 -7.16 18.34 -3.70
C PHE A 362 -8.31 17.56 -4.33
N GLN A 363 -9.16 18.18 -5.11
CA GLN A 363 -10.17 17.44 -5.85
C GLN A 363 -9.49 16.49 -6.83
N ALA A 364 -9.93 15.24 -6.79
CA ALA A 364 -9.56 14.21 -7.75
C ALA A 364 -10.78 13.85 -8.60
N GLY A 365 -10.53 13.44 -9.84
CA GLY A 365 -11.54 12.87 -10.72
C GLY A 365 -11.02 11.61 -11.38
N GLU A 366 -11.93 10.85 -11.97
CA GLU A 366 -11.60 9.64 -12.71
C GLU A 366 -12.49 9.43 -13.92
N ILE A 367 -11.93 8.87 -14.97
CA ILE A 367 -12.63 8.44 -16.18
C ILE A 367 -12.24 6.99 -16.44
N LEU A 368 -13.23 6.09 -16.48
CA LEU A 368 -12.99 4.72 -16.94
C LEU A 368 -13.16 4.69 -18.46
N VAL A 369 -12.21 4.10 -19.16
CA VAL A 369 -12.21 3.92 -20.61
C VAL A 369 -12.11 2.43 -20.90
N ASN A 370 -13.01 1.90 -21.74
CA ASN A 370 -12.99 0.54 -22.22
C ASN A 370 -12.50 0.52 -23.66
N LEU A 371 -11.45 -0.26 -23.89
CA LEU A 371 -10.88 -0.50 -25.21
C LEU A 371 -10.91 -1.99 -25.53
N ASN A 372 -11.27 -2.38 -26.74
CA ASN A 372 -11.05 -3.75 -27.22
C ASN A 372 -9.62 -3.87 -27.75
N VAL A 373 -8.97 -4.98 -27.41
CA VAL A 373 -7.62 -5.31 -27.87
C VAL A 373 -7.74 -6.24 -29.06
N ASN A 374 -7.09 -5.93 -30.20
CA ASN A 374 -7.13 -6.80 -31.39
C ASN A 374 -6.77 -8.24 -31.03
N SER A 375 -7.43 -9.17 -31.67
CA SER A 375 -7.12 -10.61 -31.61
C SER A 375 -5.92 -10.97 -32.52
N PRO A 376 -5.33 -12.16 -32.37
CA PRO A 376 -4.29 -12.65 -33.28
C PRO A 376 -4.75 -12.85 -34.71
N MET A 377 -6.06 -12.78 -34.97
CA MET A 377 -6.67 -12.97 -36.30
C MET A 377 -6.93 -11.65 -37.02
N GLU A 378 -6.80 -10.53 -36.34
CA GLU A 378 -6.98 -9.19 -36.90
C GLU A 378 -5.68 -8.61 -37.45
N LEU A 379 -5.76 -7.51 -38.18
CA LEU A 379 -4.61 -6.84 -38.77
C LEU A 379 -4.60 -5.34 -38.42
N PRO A 380 -3.59 -4.89 -37.65
CA PRO A 380 -2.46 -5.63 -37.07
C PRO A 380 -2.88 -6.60 -35.97
N ALA A 381 -2.26 -7.78 -35.93
CA ALA A 381 -2.49 -8.76 -34.87
C ALA A 381 -1.86 -8.32 -33.54
N VAL A 382 -2.51 -8.65 -32.41
CA VAL A 382 -1.95 -8.52 -31.08
C VAL A 382 -1.81 -9.91 -30.46
N ASN A 383 -0.64 -10.17 -29.87
CA ASN A 383 -0.28 -11.46 -29.27
C ASN A 383 0.18 -11.29 -27.83
N GLY A 384 0.16 -12.38 -27.06
CA GLY A 384 0.78 -12.39 -25.72
C GLY A 384 2.26 -12.03 -25.78
N GLY A 385 2.68 -11.11 -24.92
CA GLY A 385 4.03 -10.55 -24.89
C GLY A 385 4.20 -9.20 -25.62
N ASP A 386 3.24 -8.80 -26.46
CA ASP A 386 3.25 -7.47 -27.07
C ASP A 386 3.09 -6.38 -25.99
N VAL A 387 3.59 -5.18 -26.27
CA VAL A 387 3.50 -4.04 -25.36
C VAL A 387 2.57 -2.99 -25.96
N LEU A 388 1.45 -2.76 -25.30
CA LEU A 388 0.53 -1.66 -25.61
C LEU A 388 1.00 -0.39 -24.89
N SER A 389 0.99 0.72 -25.61
CA SER A 389 1.44 2.02 -25.11
C SER A 389 0.28 3.01 -25.11
N TYR A 390 0.12 3.71 -24.01
CA TYR A 390 -0.90 4.73 -23.81
C TYR A 390 -0.25 5.99 -23.27
N ASN A 391 -0.83 7.13 -23.59
CA ASN A 391 -0.40 8.40 -23.03
C ASN A 391 -1.61 9.23 -22.60
N ALA A 392 -1.60 9.72 -21.37
CA ALA A 392 -2.59 10.68 -20.90
C ALA A 392 -1.91 11.99 -20.54
N THR A 393 -2.56 13.12 -20.84
CA THR A 393 -2.11 14.44 -20.44
C THR A 393 -3.25 15.21 -19.78
N VAL A 394 -2.93 15.99 -18.74
CA VAL A 394 -3.82 16.99 -18.15
C VAL A 394 -3.23 18.37 -18.38
N ASN A 395 -4.04 19.29 -18.90
CA ASN A 395 -3.61 20.65 -19.19
C ASN A 395 -4.54 21.64 -18.45
N GLY A 396 -3.96 22.47 -17.59
CA GLY A 396 -4.61 23.61 -16.95
C GLY A 396 -4.54 24.87 -17.83
N LEU A 397 -5.16 25.94 -17.34
CA LEU A 397 -5.08 27.26 -18.00
C LEU A 397 -3.83 28.06 -17.62
N THR A 398 -3.17 27.68 -16.54
CA THR A 398 -1.99 28.32 -15.96
C THR A 398 -0.77 27.44 -16.08
N THR A 399 0.42 28.04 -15.93
CA THR A 399 1.67 27.28 -15.92
C THR A 399 1.74 26.41 -14.67
N ASP A 400 1.93 25.12 -14.86
CA ASP A 400 2.07 24.12 -13.82
C ASP A 400 3.51 24.11 -13.26
N GLU A 401 3.66 23.95 -11.94
CA GLU A 401 4.97 23.97 -11.27
C GLU A 401 5.68 22.61 -11.33
N THR A 402 4.92 21.51 -11.53
CA THR A 402 5.46 20.15 -11.67
C THR A 402 5.00 19.48 -12.98
N PRO A 403 5.33 20.04 -14.15
CA PRO A 403 4.80 19.60 -15.45
C PRO A 403 5.17 18.15 -15.82
N ASP A 404 6.10 17.55 -15.10
CA ASP A 404 6.50 16.16 -15.32
C ASP A 404 5.37 15.16 -15.02
N ASP A 405 4.45 15.45 -14.11
CA ASP A 405 3.32 14.58 -13.75
C ASP A 405 1.98 15.01 -14.40
N ASN A 406 2.01 16.04 -15.22
CA ASN A 406 0.91 16.37 -16.13
C ASN A 406 0.79 15.40 -17.31
N THR A 407 1.74 14.49 -17.47
CA THR A 407 1.76 13.50 -18.53
C THR A 407 2.14 12.13 -17.96
N PHE A 408 1.32 11.14 -18.28
CA PHE A 408 1.59 9.77 -17.87
C PHE A 408 1.60 8.82 -19.07
N ALA A 409 2.68 8.06 -19.20
CA ALA A 409 2.85 7.04 -20.22
C ALA A 409 2.76 5.64 -19.59
N LEU A 410 1.67 4.92 -19.87
CA LEU A 410 1.49 3.52 -19.48
C LEU A 410 2.05 2.59 -20.55
N ARG A 411 2.81 1.58 -20.12
CA ARG A 411 3.27 0.48 -20.96
C ARG A 411 2.79 -0.85 -20.39
N GLN A 412 1.76 -1.42 -20.98
CA GLN A 412 1.13 -2.65 -20.54
C GLN A 412 1.52 -3.82 -21.42
N VAL A 413 2.05 -4.88 -20.81
CA VAL A 413 2.32 -6.15 -21.51
C VAL A 413 1.01 -6.92 -21.67
N VAL A 414 0.74 -7.39 -22.90
CA VAL A 414 -0.40 -8.25 -23.21
C VAL A 414 -0.13 -9.66 -22.68
N VAL A 415 -1.11 -10.27 -22.03
CA VAL A 415 -1.00 -11.61 -21.44
C VAL A 415 -2.06 -12.56 -21.97
N ASN A 416 -1.75 -13.86 -22.09
CA ASN A 416 -2.73 -14.90 -22.47
C ASN A 416 -3.45 -15.47 -21.24
N SER A 417 -2.69 -15.65 -20.13
CA SER A 417 -3.19 -16.00 -18.80
C SER A 417 -2.44 -15.18 -17.75
N PHE A 418 -3.03 -14.97 -16.61
CA PHE A 418 -2.44 -14.12 -15.57
C PHE A 418 -2.71 -14.68 -14.18
N ASP A 419 -1.84 -14.33 -13.23
CA ASP A 419 -2.09 -14.50 -11.81
C ASP A 419 -2.88 -13.27 -11.32
N PRO A 420 -4.07 -13.44 -10.72
CA PRO A 420 -4.85 -12.31 -10.23
C PRO A 420 -4.19 -11.60 -9.04
N ASN A 421 -3.24 -12.25 -8.37
CA ASN A 421 -2.47 -11.71 -7.26
C ASN A 421 -1.10 -11.25 -7.75
N ASP A 422 -1.04 -10.14 -8.47
CA ASP A 422 0.16 -9.66 -9.13
C ASP A 422 0.59 -8.26 -8.73
N LYS A 423 1.83 -7.92 -9.10
CA LYS A 423 2.41 -6.60 -8.97
C LYS A 423 2.99 -6.14 -10.30
N THR A 424 2.71 -4.90 -10.67
CA THR A 424 3.14 -4.31 -11.94
C THR A 424 3.68 -2.90 -11.74
N CYS A 425 4.80 -2.57 -12.39
CA CYS A 425 5.27 -1.20 -12.58
C CYS A 425 4.60 -0.63 -13.83
N LEU A 426 3.91 0.50 -13.71
CA LEU A 426 3.09 1.05 -14.78
C LEU A 426 3.92 1.65 -15.93
N GLU A 427 5.16 2.05 -15.66
CA GLU A 427 6.13 2.47 -16.67
C GLU A 427 6.65 1.29 -17.53
N GLY A 428 6.35 0.06 -17.10
CA GLY A 428 6.72 -1.15 -17.80
C GLY A 428 8.10 -1.71 -17.48
N PRO A 429 8.61 -2.65 -18.30
CA PRO A 429 9.85 -3.36 -17.99
C PRO A 429 11.12 -2.51 -18.17
N THR A 430 11.00 -1.32 -18.76
CA THR A 430 12.14 -0.42 -19.01
C THR A 430 11.76 1.04 -18.81
N ILE A 431 12.67 1.82 -18.19
CA ILE A 431 12.55 3.28 -18.10
C ILE A 431 13.80 3.96 -18.68
N SER A 432 13.62 5.22 -19.10
CA SER A 432 14.75 6.03 -19.58
C SER A 432 15.63 6.52 -18.44
N PRO A 433 16.92 6.84 -18.67
CA PRO A 433 17.77 7.44 -17.65
C PRO A 433 17.24 8.77 -17.11
N ASN A 434 16.45 9.52 -17.89
CA ASN A 434 15.84 10.77 -17.47
C ASN A 434 14.71 10.59 -16.45
N SER A 435 14.22 9.36 -16.26
CA SER A 435 13.23 9.01 -15.24
C SER A 435 13.85 8.62 -13.90
N VAL A 436 15.19 8.52 -13.81
CA VAL A 436 15.91 8.20 -12.57
C VAL A 436 15.78 9.38 -11.60
N GLY A 437 15.49 9.09 -10.34
CA GLY A 437 15.20 10.07 -9.28
C GLY A 437 13.77 10.63 -9.31
N LYS A 438 12.98 10.25 -10.31
CA LYS A 438 11.56 10.60 -10.42
C LYS A 438 10.67 9.48 -9.86
N TYR A 439 9.38 9.73 -9.80
CA TYR A 439 8.40 8.73 -9.39
C TYR A 439 8.29 7.62 -10.42
N VAL A 440 8.13 6.40 -9.90
CA VAL A 440 7.63 5.23 -10.61
C VAL A 440 6.37 4.75 -9.89
N HIS A 441 5.44 4.16 -10.65
CA HIS A 441 4.10 3.86 -10.21
C HIS A 441 3.89 2.34 -10.18
N TYR A 442 3.39 1.85 -9.04
CA TYR A 442 3.08 0.44 -8.86
C TYR A 442 1.59 0.23 -8.69
N LYS A 443 1.10 -0.87 -9.24
CA LYS A 443 -0.20 -1.44 -8.94
C LYS A 443 -0.01 -2.85 -8.41
N ILE A 444 -0.69 -3.18 -7.31
CA ILE A 444 -0.77 -4.53 -6.74
C ILE A 444 -2.24 -4.94 -6.77
N ARG A 445 -2.55 -6.06 -7.41
CA ARG A 445 -3.88 -6.65 -7.45
C ARG A 445 -3.98 -7.82 -6.50
N PHE A 446 -5.18 -8.07 -6.01
CA PHE A 446 -5.49 -9.23 -5.20
C PHE A 446 -6.90 -9.75 -5.52
N GLU A 447 -7.08 -11.05 -5.41
CA GLU A 447 -8.35 -11.73 -5.64
C GLU A 447 -8.58 -12.77 -4.55
N ASN A 448 -9.78 -12.78 -3.97
CA ASN A 448 -10.19 -13.81 -3.02
C ASN A 448 -10.72 -15.04 -3.77
N THR A 449 -9.85 -15.99 -4.05
CA THR A 449 -10.19 -17.29 -4.66
C THR A 449 -10.53 -18.36 -3.62
N GLY A 450 -10.77 -17.96 -2.37
CA GLY A 450 -11.13 -18.84 -1.26
C GLY A 450 -12.57 -19.36 -1.35
N THR A 451 -13.06 -19.87 -0.23
CA THR A 451 -14.42 -20.40 -0.09
C THR A 451 -15.29 -19.59 0.86
N PHE A 452 -14.77 -18.47 1.34
CA PHE A 452 -15.43 -17.56 2.28
C PHE A 452 -14.92 -16.13 2.06
N ALA A 453 -15.74 -15.13 2.47
CA ALA A 453 -15.33 -13.73 2.40
C ALA A 453 -14.11 -13.46 3.28
N ALA A 454 -13.12 -12.76 2.75
CA ALA A 454 -11.96 -12.32 3.51
C ALA A 454 -12.30 -11.06 4.31
N THR A 455 -12.19 -11.15 5.64
CA THR A 455 -12.53 -10.04 6.54
C THR A 455 -11.50 -8.92 6.45
N ASN A 456 -10.21 -9.28 6.40
CA ASN A 456 -9.11 -8.33 6.33
C ASN A 456 -8.12 -8.77 5.26
N ILE A 457 -7.55 -7.79 4.57
CA ILE A 457 -6.45 -8.03 3.63
C ILE A 457 -5.30 -7.10 3.99
N VAL A 458 -4.08 -7.67 4.05
CA VAL A 458 -2.86 -6.89 4.23
C VAL A 458 -1.90 -7.18 3.08
N ILE A 459 -1.48 -6.14 2.40
CA ILE A 459 -0.42 -6.22 1.41
C ILE A 459 0.86 -5.69 2.07
N LYS A 460 1.79 -6.60 2.35
CA LYS A 460 3.11 -6.27 2.91
C LYS A 460 4.14 -6.18 1.80
N ASP A 461 4.74 -5.03 1.66
CA ASP A 461 5.77 -4.71 0.67
C ASP A 461 7.07 -4.33 1.38
N MET A 462 8.14 -5.08 1.12
CA MET A 462 9.47 -4.82 1.67
C MET A 462 10.31 -4.06 0.62
N ILE A 463 10.26 -2.75 0.66
CA ILE A 463 10.89 -1.88 -0.34
C ILE A 463 12.44 -1.92 -0.23
N ASP A 464 13.11 -2.09 -1.36
CA ASP A 464 14.58 -2.00 -1.43
C ASP A 464 15.06 -0.56 -1.29
N THR A 465 15.57 -0.20 -0.11
CA THR A 465 16.08 1.15 0.19
C THR A 465 17.34 1.54 -0.59
N THR A 466 17.98 0.59 -1.26
CA THR A 466 19.11 0.88 -2.16
C THR A 466 18.64 1.38 -3.53
N LYS A 467 17.37 1.14 -3.88
CA LYS A 467 16.74 1.48 -5.15
C LYS A 467 15.72 2.59 -5.04
N PHE A 468 15.04 2.69 -3.88
CA PHE A 468 13.91 3.60 -3.68
C PHE A 468 14.08 4.50 -2.46
N GLU A 469 13.42 5.64 -2.50
CA GLU A 469 13.28 6.58 -1.38
C GLU A 469 11.92 6.37 -0.69
N VAL A 470 11.88 5.50 0.32
CA VAL A 470 10.63 5.08 0.99
C VAL A 470 9.82 6.25 1.56
N SER A 471 10.51 7.30 2.01
CA SER A 471 9.86 8.53 2.51
C SER A 471 9.00 9.26 1.46
N THR A 472 9.24 9.01 0.17
CA THR A 472 8.51 9.65 -0.93
C THR A 472 7.27 8.86 -1.38
N LEU A 473 6.99 7.70 -0.76
CA LEU A 473 5.82 6.91 -1.13
C LEU A 473 4.54 7.69 -0.91
N GLU A 474 3.70 7.76 -1.95
CA GLU A 474 2.39 8.40 -1.95
C GLU A 474 1.32 7.45 -2.51
N MET A 475 0.12 7.48 -1.92
CA MET A 475 -1.02 6.73 -2.41
C MET A 475 -1.64 7.42 -3.62
N ILE A 476 -1.92 6.65 -4.68
CA ILE A 476 -2.64 7.12 -5.85
C ILE A 476 -4.10 6.72 -5.78
N ASP A 477 -4.36 5.42 -5.61
CA ASP A 477 -5.70 4.87 -5.63
C ASP A 477 -5.78 3.51 -4.93
N ALA A 478 -6.98 3.16 -4.45
CA ALA A 478 -7.27 1.83 -3.95
C ALA A 478 -8.73 1.48 -4.26
N SER A 479 -8.99 0.20 -4.53
CA SER A 479 -10.35 -0.28 -4.82
C SER A 479 -11.31 -0.18 -3.63
N HIS A 480 -10.76 -0.24 -2.41
CA HIS A 480 -11.49 -0.23 -1.15
C HIS A 480 -10.80 0.69 -0.15
N SER A 481 -11.47 1.00 0.96
CA SER A 481 -10.88 1.80 2.04
C SER A 481 -9.58 1.16 2.53
N CYS A 482 -8.50 1.90 2.50
CA CYS A 482 -7.17 1.43 2.81
C CYS A 482 -6.44 2.42 3.72
N VAL A 483 -5.69 1.90 4.69
CA VAL A 483 -4.74 2.65 5.49
C VAL A 483 -3.34 2.15 5.16
N THR A 484 -2.42 3.07 4.89
CA THR A 484 -1.03 2.71 4.63
C THR A 484 -0.17 3.00 5.85
N ARG A 485 0.53 1.98 6.32
CA ARG A 485 1.50 2.08 7.43
C ARG A 485 2.90 1.86 6.88
N ILE A 486 3.82 2.76 7.22
CA ILE A 486 5.23 2.64 6.85
C ILE A 486 6.04 2.53 8.13
N THR A 487 6.67 1.37 8.33
CA THR A 487 7.60 1.13 9.45
C THR A 487 9.01 1.18 8.90
N ASN A 488 9.79 2.14 9.41
CA ASN A 488 11.17 2.31 8.95
C ASN A 488 12.02 1.04 9.20
N PRO A 489 12.98 0.74 8.31
CA PRO A 489 13.38 1.56 7.17
C PRO A 489 12.58 1.32 5.88
N ASN A 490 11.84 0.22 5.74
CA ASN A 490 11.40 -0.23 4.41
C ASN A 490 10.13 -1.08 4.38
N LYS A 491 9.46 -1.32 5.52
CA LYS A 491 8.24 -2.12 5.55
C LYS A 491 7.04 -1.21 5.27
N VAL A 492 6.35 -1.46 4.17
CA VAL A 492 5.09 -0.81 3.79
C VAL A 492 3.96 -1.82 3.91
N GLU A 493 2.89 -1.46 4.57
CA GLU A 493 1.70 -2.27 4.77
C GLU A 493 0.48 -1.49 4.29
N PHE A 494 -0.21 -2.02 3.28
CA PHE A 494 -1.50 -1.52 2.83
C PHE A 494 -2.57 -2.39 3.50
N ILE A 495 -3.35 -1.79 4.39
CA ILE A 495 -4.25 -2.49 5.30
C ILE A 495 -5.69 -2.18 4.90
N PHE A 496 -6.41 -3.21 4.50
CA PHE A 496 -7.83 -3.21 4.20
C PHE A 496 -8.57 -3.90 5.36
N GLU A 497 -8.83 -3.13 6.42
CA GLU A 497 -9.50 -3.63 7.61
C GLU A 497 -11.01 -3.69 7.40
N ASN A 498 -11.64 -4.81 7.77
CA ASN A 498 -13.07 -5.06 7.60
C ASN A 498 -13.57 -4.92 6.15
N ILE A 499 -12.73 -5.24 5.18
CA ILE A 499 -13.07 -5.18 3.75
C ILE A 499 -14.21 -6.16 3.40
N ASN A 500 -14.28 -7.32 4.07
CA ASN A 500 -15.25 -8.39 3.83
C ASN A 500 -15.33 -8.75 2.35
N LEU A 501 -14.18 -8.88 1.69
CA LEU A 501 -14.09 -9.15 0.25
C LEU A 501 -14.76 -10.48 -0.09
N PRO A 502 -15.81 -10.51 -0.92
CA PRO A 502 -16.48 -11.73 -1.31
C PRO A 502 -15.53 -12.73 -1.98
N PHE A 503 -16.04 -13.94 -2.26
CA PHE A 503 -15.31 -14.99 -3.00
C PHE A 503 -15.99 -15.34 -4.33
N ASP A 504 -17.06 -14.62 -4.71
CA ASP A 504 -17.69 -14.75 -6.02
C ASP A 504 -16.93 -13.96 -7.07
N ASP A 505 -16.72 -14.55 -8.23
CA ASP A 505 -15.89 -14.06 -9.35
C ASP A 505 -16.24 -12.64 -9.84
N ALA A 506 -17.44 -12.15 -9.52
CA ALA A 506 -17.88 -10.81 -9.94
C ALA A 506 -17.41 -9.69 -8.99
N ASN A 507 -17.07 -10.01 -7.72
CA ASN A 507 -16.86 -9.04 -6.66
C ASN A 507 -15.63 -9.32 -5.78
N ASN A 508 -14.81 -10.32 -6.14
CA ASN A 508 -13.71 -10.82 -5.30
C ASN A 508 -12.35 -10.14 -5.55
N ASP A 509 -12.33 -9.11 -6.41
CA ASP A 509 -11.13 -8.40 -6.82
C ASP A 509 -10.88 -7.13 -6.02
N GLY A 510 -9.60 -6.80 -5.85
CA GLY A 510 -9.18 -5.52 -5.32
C GLY A 510 -7.77 -5.12 -5.78
N TYR A 511 -7.43 -3.88 -5.53
CA TYR A 511 -6.08 -3.37 -5.83
C TYR A 511 -5.71 -2.19 -4.94
N VAL A 512 -4.40 -1.93 -4.91
CA VAL A 512 -3.80 -0.68 -4.43
C VAL A 512 -2.82 -0.17 -5.48
N SER A 513 -2.77 1.15 -5.68
CA SER A 513 -1.79 1.83 -6.54
C SER A 513 -1.09 2.93 -5.76
N PHE A 514 0.23 3.00 -5.89
CA PHE A 514 1.07 3.99 -5.22
C PHE A 514 2.23 4.40 -6.13
N LYS A 515 2.84 5.55 -5.81
CA LYS A 515 4.07 6.02 -6.46
C LYS A 515 5.20 6.16 -5.45
N ILE A 516 6.44 5.99 -5.92
CA ILE A 516 7.64 6.09 -5.11
C ILE A 516 8.82 6.55 -5.97
N LYS A 517 9.68 7.43 -5.45
CA LYS A 517 10.87 7.88 -6.19
C LYS A 517 11.96 6.82 -6.19
N THR A 518 12.57 6.63 -7.35
CA THR A 518 13.82 5.87 -7.45
C THR A 518 14.98 6.67 -6.86
N LYS A 519 16.04 5.99 -6.43
CA LYS A 519 17.27 6.67 -6.01
C LYS A 519 17.94 7.38 -7.19
N PRO A 520 18.43 8.63 -7.01
CA PRO A 520 19.02 9.41 -8.11
C PRO A 520 20.40 8.91 -8.58
N ASN A 521 21.03 7.98 -7.84
CA ASN A 521 22.33 7.40 -8.18
C ASN A 521 22.25 6.16 -9.07
N LEU A 522 21.06 5.77 -9.52
CA LEU A 522 20.90 4.66 -10.45
C LEU A 522 21.35 5.07 -11.86
N VAL A 523 21.95 4.13 -12.60
CA VAL A 523 22.53 4.37 -13.93
C VAL A 523 22.00 3.35 -14.96
N VAL A 524 22.24 3.61 -16.23
CA VAL A 524 21.94 2.68 -17.34
C VAL A 524 22.49 1.29 -17.03
N GLY A 525 21.67 0.26 -17.24
CA GLY A 525 21.97 -1.13 -16.91
C GLY A 525 21.61 -1.55 -15.50
N ASN A 526 21.32 -0.62 -14.58
CA ASN A 526 20.77 -0.98 -13.30
C ASN A 526 19.31 -1.40 -13.44
N SER A 527 18.90 -2.33 -12.58
CA SER A 527 17.51 -2.76 -12.45
C SER A 527 17.02 -2.59 -11.02
N PHE A 528 15.73 -2.42 -10.86
CA PHE A 528 15.04 -2.50 -9.58
C PHE A 528 13.88 -3.45 -9.71
N SER A 529 13.68 -4.26 -8.68
CA SER A 529 12.62 -5.26 -8.60
C SER A 529 11.78 -5.02 -7.36
N ASN A 530 10.51 -5.36 -7.44
CA ASN A 530 9.62 -5.27 -6.31
C ASN A 530 8.59 -6.39 -6.33
N LEU A 531 8.34 -7.00 -5.16
CA LEU A 531 7.30 -8.01 -4.92
C LEU A 531 6.55 -7.68 -3.63
N ALA A 532 5.37 -8.23 -3.44
CA ALA A 532 4.59 -8.06 -2.23
C ALA A 532 4.06 -9.40 -1.73
N ASN A 533 3.70 -9.45 -0.45
CA ASN A 533 3.02 -10.57 0.19
C ASN A 533 1.60 -10.14 0.54
N ILE A 534 0.59 -10.86 0.05
CA ILE A 534 -0.83 -10.58 0.26
C ILE A 534 -1.37 -11.57 1.29
N TYR A 535 -1.81 -11.07 2.43
CA TYR A 535 -2.40 -11.84 3.52
C TYR A 535 -3.91 -11.71 3.47
N PHE A 536 -4.61 -12.82 3.36
CA PHE A 536 -6.06 -12.93 3.49
C PHE A 536 -6.37 -13.53 4.85
N ASP A 537 -6.84 -12.72 5.79
CA ASP A 537 -7.10 -13.12 7.18
C ASP A 537 -5.92 -13.91 7.79
N TYR A 538 -6.17 -15.15 8.22
CA TYR A 538 -5.19 -16.01 8.90
C TYR A 538 -4.43 -16.96 7.95
N ASN A 539 -4.61 -16.83 6.63
CA ASN A 539 -3.99 -17.70 5.66
C ASN A 539 -2.51 -17.36 5.43
N PHE A 540 -1.77 -18.30 4.86
CA PHE A 540 -0.42 -18.02 4.36
C PHE A 540 -0.48 -16.93 3.29
N PRO A 541 0.53 -16.05 3.23
CA PRO A 541 0.54 -15.00 2.22
C PRO A 541 0.67 -15.60 0.82
N ILE A 542 -0.07 -15.02 -0.11
CA ILE A 542 0.16 -15.18 -1.54
C ILE A 542 1.28 -14.20 -1.90
N VAL A 543 2.33 -14.70 -2.56
CA VAL A 543 3.45 -13.88 -3.00
C VAL A 543 3.21 -13.47 -4.44
N THR A 544 3.22 -12.18 -4.72
CA THR A 544 3.10 -11.68 -6.10
C THR A 544 4.33 -12.05 -6.94
N ASN A 545 4.23 -11.91 -8.25
CA ASN A 545 5.41 -11.91 -9.11
C ASN A 545 6.42 -10.84 -8.65
N ASN A 546 7.71 -11.09 -8.91
CA ASN A 546 8.76 -10.10 -8.72
C ASN A 546 8.90 -9.27 -10.01
N TYR A 547 8.26 -8.09 -10.05
CA TYR A 547 8.31 -7.23 -11.23
C TYR A 547 9.64 -6.49 -11.30
N THR A 548 10.35 -6.62 -12.43
CA THR A 548 11.66 -6.00 -12.65
C THR A 548 11.58 -4.94 -13.73
N THR A 549 12.08 -3.74 -13.44
CA THR A 549 12.24 -2.63 -14.39
C THR A 549 13.72 -2.30 -14.54
N THR A 550 14.19 -2.15 -15.78
CA THR A 550 15.60 -1.87 -16.11
C THR A 550 15.73 -0.47 -16.69
N ILE A 551 16.79 0.24 -16.27
CA ILE A 551 17.14 1.55 -16.81
C ILE A 551 17.90 1.33 -18.13
N GLN A 552 17.30 1.73 -19.23
CA GLN A 552 17.89 1.58 -20.56
C GLN A 552 17.85 2.91 -21.30
N ASN A 553 18.88 3.17 -22.08
CA ASN A 553 18.76 4.18 -23.12
C ASN A 553 17.63 3.71 -24.04
N THR A 554 16.51 4.38 -24.04
CA THR A 554 15.55 4.20 -25.13
C THR A 554 16.31 4.62 -26.39
N LEU A 555 16.56 3.66 -27.25
CA LEU A 555 16.76 3.95 -28.67
C LEU A 555 15.38 4.43 -29.18
N GLY A 556 14.94 5.59 -28.65
CA GLY A 556 13.83 6.30 -29.20
C GLY A 556 14.28 6.69 -30.61
N LEU A 557 13.62 6.16 -31.61
CA LEU A 557 13.26 7.03 -32.71
C LEU A 557 12.60 8.22 -32.00
N GLN A 558 13.27 9.38 -31.88
CA GLN A 558 12.57 10.62 -31.74
C GLN A 558 11.58 10.57 -32.92
N GLU A 559 10.31 10.41 -32.64
CA GLU A 559 9.32 11.01 -33.51
C GLU A 559 9.60 12.52 -33.39
N ASN A 560 10.58 12.98 -34.13
CA ASN A 560 10.58 14.36 -34.56
C ASN A 560 9.21 14.56 -35.16
N GLU A 561 8.49 15.57 -34.72
CA GLU A 561 7.28 16.05 -35.39
C GLU A 561 7.47 15.80 -36.87
N LEU A 562 6.57 14.99 -37.43
CA LEU A 562 6.63 14.64 -38.85
C LEU A 562 6.75 15.98 -39.57
N ILE A 563 7.96 16.27 -40.06
CA ILE A 563 8.15 17.38 -40.98
C ILE A 563 7.48 16.88 -42.27
N ASN A 564 6.15 17.04 -42.33
CA ASN A 564 5.32 16.65 -43.50
C ASN A 564 5.66 17.47 -44.75
N ASP A 565 6.72 18.26 -44.69
CA ASP A 565 7.09 19.23 -45.72
C ASP A 565 8.00 18.67 -46.80
N VAL A 566 8.43 17.38 -46.72
CA VAL A 566 9.30 16.79 -47.74
C VAL A 566 8.52 15.74 -48.53
N VAL A 567 8.25 16.02 -49.80
CA VAL A 567 7.64 15.09 -50.74
C VAL A 567 8.68 14.62 -51.77
N ALA A 568 8.92 13.31 -51.83
CA ALA A 568 9.82 12.70 -52.78
C ALA A 568 9.06 12.22 -54.02
N TYR A 569 9.55 12.60 -55.21
CA TYR A 569 8.93 12.20 -56.49
C TYR A 569 9.95 12.06 -57.61
N PRO A 570 9.68 11.17 -58.61
CA PRO A 570 8.63 10.16 -58.64
C PRO A 570 8.93 9.01 -57.68
N ASN A 571 7.90 8.38 -57.15
CA ASN A 571 8.01 7.14 -56.39
C ASN A 571 6.90 6.20 -56.85
N PRO A 572 7.19 5.12 -57.59
CA PRO A 572 8.51 4.54 -57.92
C PRO A 572 9.43 5.43 -58.77
N VAL A 573 10.75 5.25 -58.56
CA VAL A 573 11.80 6.02 -59.21
C VAL A 573 12.67 5.14 -60.12
N LYS A 574 13.02 5.65 -61.33
CA LYS A 574 13.99 4.99 -62.19
C LYS A 574 15.42 5.43 -61.91
N ASP A 575 15.73 6.69 -62.15
CA ASP A 575 17.11 7.18 -62.05
C ASP A 575 17.25 8.28 -60.99
N PHE A 576 16.42 9.31 -61.03
CA PHE A 576 16.55 10.48 -60.21
C PHE A 576 15.31 10.70 -59.35
N LEU A 577 15.51 10.86 -58.04
CA LEU A 577 14.48 11.23 -57.08
C LEU A 577 14.63 12.72 -56.72
N ASN A 578 13.54 13.47 -56.88
CA ASN A 578 13.49 14.87 -56.52
C ASN A 578 12.73 15.06 -55.18
N PHE A 579 13.05 16.11 -54.45
CA PHE A 579 12.39 16.44 -53.22
C PHE A 579 11.74 17.83 -53.31
N LYS A 580 10.44 17.90 -53.03
CA LYS A 580 9.73 19.14 -52.81
C LYS A 580 9.75 19.42 -51.30
N THR A 581 10.36 20.49 -50.89
CA THR A 581 10.53 20.86 -49.49
C THR A 581 10.73 22.40 -49.36
N GLU A 582 10.29 22.97 -48.28
CA GLU A 582 10.58 24.37 -47.92
C GLU A 582 11.99 24.56 -47.33
N HIS A 583 12.64 23.48 -46.89
CA HIS A 583 13.94 23.49 -46.26
C HIS A 583 14.99 22.75 -47.09
N PRO A 584 16.19 23.28 -47.28
CA PRO A 584 17.23 22.63 -48.05
C PRO A 584 17.64 21.28 -47.42
N ILE A 585 17.79 20.25 -48.25
CA ILE A 585 18.31 18.94 -47.84
C ILE A 585 19.85 19.03 -47.89
N LEU A 586 20.48 18.85 -46.75
CA LEU A 586 21.93 18.96 -46.59
C LEU A 586 22.65 17.65 -46.99
N LYS A 587 22.01 16.51 -46.65
CA LYS A 587 22.61 15.17 -46.82
C LYS A 587 21.50 14.14 -46.96
N VAL A 588 21.77 13.10 -47.79
CA VAL A 588 20.92 11.91 -47.90
C VAL A 588 21.77 10.68 -47.64
N GLU A 589 21.27 9.80 -46.78
CA GLU A 589 21.80 8.44 -46.60
C GLU A 589 20.77 7.44 -47.13
N ILE A 590 21.22 6.42 -47.87
CA ILE A 590 20.38 5.41 -48.47
C ILE A 590 20.64 4.08 -47.78
N TYR A 591 19.56 3.43 -47.31
CA TYR A 591 19.59 2.16 -46.61
C TYR A 591 18.80 1.09 -47.38
N ASP A 592 19.29 -0.14 -47.35
CA ASP A 592 18.51 -1.30 -47.80
C ASP A 592 17.51 -1.76 -46.73
N ASN A 593 16.64 -2.72 -47.04
CA ASN A 593 15.64 -3.26 -46.11
C ASN A 593 16.22 -3.98 -44.87
N SER A 594 17.53 -4.27 -44.85
CA SER A 594 18.21 -4.83 -43.68
C SER A 594 18.79 -3.75 -42.76
N GLY A 595 18.61 -2.46 -43.10
CA GLY A 595 19.17 -1.34 -42.37
C GLY A 595 20.64 -1.05 -42.63
N ARG A 596 21.24 -1.70 -43.66
CA ARG A 596 22.63 -1.47 -44.07
C ARG A 596 22.69 -0.21 -44.94
N ILE A 597 23.61 0.72 -44.61
CA ILE A 597 23.86 1.90 -45.42
C ILE A 597 24.52 1.54 -46.75
N LEU A 598 23.96 2.01 -47.85
CA LEU A 598 24.47 1.80 -49.19
C LEU A 598 25.27 2.99 -49.72
N SER A 599 24.82 4.21 -49.41
CA SER A 599 25.52 5.43 -49.78
C SER A 599 25.16 6.59 -48.84
N SER A 600 26.02 7.59 -48.77
CA SER A 600 25.86 8.81 -47.99
C SER A 600 26.35 9.98 -48.83
N ASN A 601 25.46 10.82 -49.34
CA ASN A 601 25.77 11.88 -50.30
C ASN A 601 25.28 13.25 -49.81
N SER A 602 26.03 14.29 -50.04
CA SER A 602 25.53 15.65 -49.99
C SER A 602 24.59 15.90 -51.16
N VAL A 603 23.49 16.62 -50.92
CA VAL A 603 22.46 16.88 -51.91
C VAL A 603 22.61 18.30 -52.45
N SER A 604 22.70 18.46 -53.74
CA SER A 604 22.56 19.73 -54.41
C SER A 604 21.25 19.75 -55.23
N GLU A 605 20.54 20.86 -55.23
CA GLU A 605 19.30 21.03 -56.02
C GLU A 605 18.13 20.11 -55.60
N ASN A 606 18.08 19.67 -54.36
CA ASN A 606 17.01 18.79 -53.86
C ASN A 606 16.76 17.54 -54.71
N LYS A 607 17.84 16.92 -55.23
CA LYS A 607 17.81 15.78 -56.14
C LYS A 607 18.86 14.75 -55.73
N VAL A 608 18.52 13.47 -55.82
CA VAL A 608 19.46 12.36 -55.59
C VAL A 608 19.43 11.37 -56.76
N ASP A 609 20.62 10.89 -57.17
CA ASP A 609 20.78 9.87 -58.20
C ASP A 609 20.71 8.48 -57.58
N LEU A 610 19.73 7.69 -58.03
CA LEU A 610 19.50 6.28 -57.64
C LEU A 610 19.73 5.29 -58.79
N SER A 611 20.28 5.76 -59.91
CA SER A 611 20.45 4.95 -61.14
C SER A 611 21.24 3.65 -60.92
N ASN A 612 22.21 3.69 -59.97
CA ASN A 612 23.05 2.54 -59.65
C ASN A 612 22.43 1.54 -58.67
N LEU A 613 21.23 1.80 -58.17
CA LEU A 613 20.51 0.89 -57.26
C LEU A 613 19.72 -0.14 -58.05
N LYS A 614 19.61 -1.36 -57.50
CA LYS A 614 18.78 -2.43 -58.04
C LYS A 614 17.30 -2.18 -57.74
N THR A 615 16.41 -2.74 -58.53
CA THR A 615 14.97 -2.72 -58.26
C THR A 615 14.67 -3.33 -56.88
N ALA A 616 14.27 -2.50 -55.93
CA ALA A 616 13.95 -2.84 -54.54
C ALA A 616 13.31 -1.65 -53.81
N SER A 617 12.87 -1.88 -52.58
CA SER A 617 12.52 -0.80 -51.64
C SER A 617 13.76 -0.34 -50.85
N TYR A 618 13.90 0.97 -50.69
CA TYR A 618 14.98 1.61 -49.94
C TYR A 618 14.40 2.61 -48.95
N ILE A 619 15.13 2.83 -47.85
CA ILE A 619 14.84 3.90 -46.90
C ILE A 619 15.90 5.01 -47.09
N LEU A 620 15.44 6.21 -47.38
CA LEU A 620 16.26 7.40 -47.50
C LEU A 620 16.13 8.23 -46.22
N LYS A 621 17.25 8.52 -45.59
CA LYS A 621 17.34 9.37 -44.43
C LYS A 621 17.87 10.74 -44.88
N LEU A 622 17.00 11.73 -44.84
CA LEU A 622 17.26 13.10 -45.29
C LEU A 622 17.62 13.99 -44.11
N TYR A 623 18.72 14.68 -44.16
CA TYR A 623 19.15 15.64 -43.15
C TYR A 623 18.82 17.05 -43.64
N THR A 624 17.98 17.76 -42.90
CA THR A 624 17.61 19.15 -43.14
C THR A 624 18.03 20.04 -41.94
N GLU A 625 17.98 21.35 -42.06
CA GLU A 625 18.28 22.28 -40.96
C GLU A 625 17.32 22.13 -39.77
N LYS A 626 16.09 21.64 -40.00
CA LYS A 626 15.10 21.43 -38.96
C LYS A 626 15.12 20.03 -38.31
N GLY A 627 15.82 19.06 -38.92
CA GLY A 627 15.87 17.69 -38.41
C GLY A 627 16.03 16.64 -39.50
N ILE A 628 15.75 15.40 -39.16
CA ILE A 628 15.92 14.22 -40.02
C ILE A 628 14.55 13.74 -40.46
N VAL A 629 14.39 13.50 -41.78
CA VAL A 629 13.19 12.92 -42.38
C VAL A 629 13.53 11.57 -43.02
N ASN A 630 12.74 10.55 -42.72
CA ASN A 630 12.89 9.23 -43.32
C ASN A 630 11.79 9.00 -44.39
N ILE A 631 12.19 8.60 -45.59
CA ILE A 631 11.26 8.37 -46.68
C ILE A 631 11.49 6.98 -47.25
N LYS A 632 10.42 6.23 -47.45
CA LYS A 632 10.46 4.95 -48.20
C LYS A 632 10.33 5.23 -49.67
N VAL A 633 11.27 4.69 -50.46
CA VAL A 633 11.30 4.85 -51.92
C VAL A 633 11.34 3.47 -52.60
N ILE A 634 10.57 3.32 -53.66
CA ILE A 634 10.57 2.12 -54.52
C ILE A 634 11.41 2.45 -55.76
N LYS A 635 12.44 1.67 -56.01
CA LYS A 635 13.27 1.73 -57.24
C LYS A 635 12.76 0.72 -58.26
N ASP A 636 12.40 1.21 -59.44
CA ASP A 636 12.03 0.38 -60.61
C ASP A 636 13.27 -0.12 -61.38
#